data_cdf5ef15cef4b2656e4b75d43da9b59b
#
_entry.id   cdf5ef15cef4b2656e4b75d43da9b59b
#
_cell.length_a   1.000
_cell.length_b   1.000
_cell.length_c   1.000
_cell.angle_alpha   90.00
_cell.angle_beta   90.00
_cell.angle_gamma   90.00
#
_symmetry.space_group_name_H-M   'P 1'
#
loop_
_entity.id
_entity.type
_entity.pdbx_description
1 polymer ?
#
loop_
_entity_poly.entity_id
_entity_poly.type
_entity_poly.pdbx_seq_one_letter_code
_entity_poly.pdbx_strand_id
1 'polypeptide(L)'
;RLLKGDWKILVTTPAAVAQWFPNPEHIRTSAIKLKTGDITEIEELAQKLASIRYIRLSEIDGKGQFAVRGDIVDIFPYGAENPVRIEFFDNEIDSIRIFDIISQRTIERTEDVLILPDNETYIWNWEHADRVREDILRELELLHLKENSSLFKKVNSDVDKMLPRNIFQGYDRYLPYILNNKYTLFDYTGKCHVFLEDLNEFRDTINSTRNDYVRICETIQETIGILGKTYDIVMNSEQAEDLCESSSRNIVYVDKFLADRKNCEILQFPCRSTDPFGGNLQMLLDSVQELAENNYTTLLVTDSEGKKNRFLSLQEEKVIPRTVKIMVSKHGLSSGFICD
;
A
#
# COMPACT_ATOMS: atom_id res chain seq x y z
N ARG A 1 -2.06 6.12 8.08
CA ARG A 1 -0.98 5.72 9.02
C ARG A 1 0.37 6.27 8.60
N LEU A 2 0.82 6.10 7.34
CA LEU A 2 2.12 6.63 6.88
C LEU A 2 2.26 8.13 7.16
N LEU A 3 1.30 8.94 6.75
CA LEU A 3 1.32 10.39 6.96
C LEU A 3 1.23 10.82 8.43
N LYS A 4 0.73 9.97 9.32
CA LYS A 4 0.71 10.22 10.77
C LYS A 4 2.02 9.83 11.46
N GLY A 5 2.93 9.11 10.78
CA GLY A 5 4.13 8.52 11.36
C GLY A 5 3.83 7.37 12.34
N ASP A 6 2.60 6.89 12.37
CA ASP A 6 2.15 5.79 13.24
C ASP A 6 2.33 4.44 12.53
N TRP A 7 3.59 4.12 12.25
CA TRP A 7 4.00 2.85 11.68
C TRP A 7 5.40 2.48 12.17
N LYS A 8 5.68 1.19 12.26
CA LYS A 8 7.00 0.67 12.63
C LYS A 8 7.65 -0.10 11.49
N ILE A 9 6.86 -0.87 10.77
CA ILE A 9 7.28 -1.68 9.63
C ILE A 9 6.27 -1.45 8.51
N LEU A 10 6.79 -1.17 7.32
CA LEU A 10 6.04 -1.12 6.07
C LEU A 10 6.55 -2.23 5.17
N VAL A 11 5.67 -3.13 4.77
CA VAL A 11 5.94 -4.14 3.75
C VAL A 11 5.25 -3.68 2.46
N THR A 12 6.01 -3.65 1.38
CA THR A 12 5.54 -3.16 0.09
C THR A 12 6.09 -4.00 -1.06
N THR A 13 5.55 -3.80 -2.25
CA THR A 13 6.02 -4.49 -3.47
C THR A 13 6.96 -3.58 -4.27
N PRO A 14 7.85 -4.15 -5.12
CA PRO A 14 8.69 -3.37 -6.02
C PRO A 14 7.87 -2.43 -6.92
N ALA A 15 6.74 -2.92 -7.43
CA ALA A 15 5.83 -2.12 -8.26
C ALA A 15 5.28 -0.88 -7.53
N ALA A 16 4.97 -0.98 -6.24
CA ALA A 16 4.51 0.15 -5.45
C ALA A 16 5.63 1.16 -5.15
N VAL A 17 6.88 0.71 -5.00
CA VAL A 17 8.05 1.59 -4.85
C VAL A 17 8.30 2.40 -6.12
N ALA A 18 8.11 1.79 -7.29
CA ALA A 18 8.37 2.40 -8.59
C ALA A 18 7.28 3.37 -9.06
N GLN A 19 6.19 3.55 -8.31
CA GLN A 19 5.11 4.47 -8.65
C GLN A 19 5.40 5.89 -8.18
N TRP A 20 4.84 6.87 -8.91
CA TRP A 20 4.76 8.25 -8.48
C TRP A 20 3.55 8.46 -7.59
N PHE A 21 3.71 9.29 -6.60
CA PHE A 21 2.68 9.58 -5.59
C PHE A 21 2.23 11.04 -5.68
N PRO A 22 1.01 11.37 -5.23
CA PRO A 22 0.57 12.74 -5.07
C PRO A 22 1.37 13.46 -3.97
N ASN A 23 1.25 14.79 -3.93
CA ASN A 23 1.86 15.56 -2.84
C ASN A 23 1.26 15.15 -1.48
N PRO A 24 2.07 14.68 -0.51
CA PRO A 24 1.58 14.27 0.80
C PRO A 24 0.84 15.39 1.55
N GLU A 25 1.20 16.66 1.34
CA GLU A 25 0.49 17.79 1.96
C GLU A 25 -0.94 17.94 1.41
N HIS A 26 -1.17 17.66 0.13
CA HIS A 26 -2.52 17.68 -0.43
C HIS A 26 -3.41 16.64 0.23
N ILE A 27 -2.87 15.44 0.50
CA ILE A 27 -3.61 14.40 1.21
C ILE A 27 -3.90 14.82 2.66
N ARG A 28 -2.89 15.40 3.36
CA ARG A 28 -3.06 15.87 4.75
C ARG A 28 -4.10 16.96 4.88
N THR A 29 -4.06 17.95 3.98
CA THR A 29 -4.97 19.11 4.02
C THR A 29 -6.38 18.79 3.55
N SER A 30 -6.56 17.75 2.73
CA SER A 30 -7.87 17.30 2.27
C SER A 30 -8.53 16.29 3.20
N ALA A 31 -7.78 15.69 4.12
CA ALA A 31 -8.34 14.79 5.10
C ALA A 31 -9.17 15.56 6.14
N ILE A 32 -10.38 15.08 6.40
CA ILE A 32 -11.25 15.64 7.44
C ILE A 32 -10.93 14.89 8.74
N LYS A 33 -10.48 15.62 9.74
CA LYS A 33 -10.26 15.08 11.08
C LYS A 33 -11.34 15.59 11.99
N LEU A 34 -12.04 14.68 12.68
CA LEU A 34 -13.09 14.99 13.62
C LEU A 34 -12.78 14.33 14.95
N LYS A 35 -13.09 15.03 16.04
CA LYS A 35 -12.89 14.57 17.41
C LYS A 35 -14.11 14.91 18.25
N THR A 36 -14.38 14.08 19.25
CA THR A 36 -15.39 14.37 20.29
C THR A 36 -15.08 15.71 20.95
N GLY A 37 -16.08 16.58 21.06
CA GLY A 37 -15.95 17.96 21.52
C GLY A 37 -15.62 19.00 20.44
N ASP A 38 -15.38 18.59 19.18
CA ASP A 38 -15.22 19.54 18.09
C ASP A 38 -16.55 20.23 17.77
N ILE A 39 -16.50 21.55 17.49
CA ILE A 39 -17.66 22.35 17.12
C ILE A 39 -17.65 22.50 15.59
N THR A 40 -18.69 21.98 14.94
CA THR A 40 -18.90 22.11 13.49
C THR A 40 -20.37 21.92 13.16
N GLU A 41 -20.91 22.71 12.22
CA GLU A 41 -22.27 22.51 11.74
C GLU A 41 -22.36 21.25 10.88
N ILE A 42 -23.44 20.48 11.03
CA ILE A 42 -23.67 19.24 10.27
C ILE A 42 -23.64 19.51 8.76
N GLU A 43 -24.24 20.63 8.32
CA GLU A 43 -24.26 20.96 6.89
C GLU A 43 -22.88 21.39 6.37
N GLU A 44 -22.05 22.04 7.20
CA GLU A 44 -20.65 22.33 6.87
C GLU A 44 -19.84 21.03 6.72
N LEU A 45 -20.05 20.09 7.64
CA LEU A 45 -19.43 18.75 7.53
C LEU A 45 -19.91 18.03 6.27
N ALA A 46 -21.20 18.07 5.95
CA ALA A 46 -21.76 17.48 4.74
C ALA A 46 -21.16 18.08 3.47
N GLN A 47 -20.97 19.41 3.42
CA GLN A 47 -20.30 20.08 2.30
C GLN A 47 -18.81 19.66 2.20
N LYS A 48 -18.10 19.56 3.31
CA LYS A 48 -16.71 19.06 3.33
C LYS A 48 -16.64 17.63 2.81
N LEU A 49 -17.53 16.74 3.24
CA LEU A 49 -17.60 15.35 2.75
C LEU A 49 -17.89 15.31 1.25
N ALA A 50 -18.88 16.07 0.77
CA ALA A 50 -19.15 16.16 -0.64
C ALA A 50 -17.96 16.72 -1.44
N SER A 51 -17.21 17.67 -0.87
CA SER A 51 -16.02 18.24 -1.49
C SER A 51 -14.87 17.25 -1.68
N ILE A 52 -14.80 16.19 -0.87
CA ILE A 52 -13.86 15.07 -1.02
C ILE A 52 -14.52 13.85 -1.67
N ARG A 53 -15.66 14.07 -2.36
CA ARG A 53 -16.41 13.14 -3.19
C ARG A 53 -17.10 11.99 -2.47
N TYR A 54 -17.42 12.17 -1.19
CA TYR A 54 -18.37 11.26 -0.55
C TYR A 54 -19.78 11.52 -1.08
N ILE A 55 -20.52 10.45 -1.33
CA ILE A 55 -21.86 10.50 -1.89
C ILE A 55 -22.87 10.59 -0.74
N ARG A 56 -23.71 11.62 -0.74
CA ARG A 56 -24.81 11.76 0.23
C ARG A 56 -25.97 10.84 -0.17
N LEU A 57 -26.37 9.95 0.72
CA LEU A 57 -27.49 9.05 0.57
C LEU A 57 -28.44 9.17 1.77
N SER A 58 -29.62 8.57 1.67
CA SER A 58 -30.55 8.44 2.80
C SER A 58 -30.04 7.44 3.86
N GLU A 59 -29.33 6.42 3.41
CA GLU A 59 -28.68 5.40 4.22
C GLU A 59 -27.41 4.91 3.49
N ILE A 60 -26.37 4.60 4.27
CA ILE A 60 -25.09 4.13 3.71
C ILE A 60 -25.11 2.61 3.57
N ASP A 61 -24.57 2.10 2.45
CA ASP A 61 -24.39 0.68 2.18
C ASP A 61 -22.95 0.32 1.73
N GLY A 62 -22.08 1.32 1.56
CA GLY A 62 -20.73 1.12 1.07
C GLY A 62 -19.76 2.26 1.42
N LYS A 63 -18.49 2.02 1.14
CA LYS A 63 -17.42 3.01 1.35
C LYS A 63 -17.60 4.25 0.47
N GLY A 64 -17.16 5.39 0.98
CA GLY A 64 -17.28 6.67 0.28
C GLY A 64 -18.68 7.27 0.30
N GLN A 65 -19.54 6.80 1.18
CA GLN A 65 -20.89 7.29 1.36
C GLN A 65 -21.07 7.93 2.72
N PHE A 66 -22.02 8.88 2.81
CA PHE A 66 -22.48 9.44 4.07
C PHE A 66 -23.98 9.68 4.05
N ALA A 67 -24.59 9.65 5.23
CA ALA A 67 -25.99 9.96 5.45
C ALA A 67 -26.15 10.92 6.63
N VAL A 68 -27.09 11.86 6.52
CA VAL A 68 -27.44 12.79 7.59
C VAL A 68 -28.88 12.53 8.01
N ARG A 69 -29.11 12.25 9.29
CA ARG A 69 -30.43 11.95 9.86
C ARG A 69 -30.60 12.67 11.21
N GLY A 70 -31.24 13.83 11.18
CA GLY A 70 -31.32 14.70 12.37
C GLY A 70 -29.94 15.08 12.86
N ASP A 71 -29.63 14.81 14.11
CA ASP A 71 -28.35 15.12 14.74
C ASP A 71 -27.31 14.00 14.57
N ILE A 72 -27.48 13.10 13.59
CA ILE A 72 -26.60 11.98 13.34
C ILE A 72 -26.03 12.05 11.91
N VAL A 73 -24.72 11.86 11.81
CA VAL A 73 -24.02 11.72 10.53
C VAL A 73 -23.34 10.36 10.50
N ASP A 74 -23.79 9.48 9.60
CA ASP A 74 -23.15 8.19 9.32
C ASP A 74 -22.21 8.37 8.14
N ILE A 75 -20.97 7.87 8.26
CA ILE A 75 -19.94 7.99 7.24
C ILE A 75 -19.23 6.63 7.10
N PHE A 76 -19.01 6.16 5.85
CA PHE A 76 -18.18 4.99 5.62
C PHE A 76 -16.86 5.40 4.95
N PRO A 77 -15.78 5.63 5.72
CA PRO A 77 -14.51 6.06 5.17
C PRO A 77 -13.86 4.98 4.28
N TYR A 78 -13.19 5.38 3.20
CA TYR A 78 -12.50 4.46 2.29
C TYR A 78 -11.43 3.58 2.97
N GLY A 79 -10.70 4.16 3.93
CA GLY A 79 -9.64 3.47 4.67
C GLY A 79 -10.10 2.65 5.88
N ALA A 80 -11.42 2.62 6.18
CA ALA A 80 -11.97 1.92 7.33
C ALA A 80 -12.56 0.55 6.95
N GLU A 81 -12.59 -0.38 7.90
CA GLU A 81 -13.29 -1.65 7.75
C GLU A 81 -14.79 -1.50 8.01
N ASN A 82 -15.14 -0.61 8.93
CA ASN A 82 -16.50 -0.34 9.35
C ASN A 82 -16.83 1.15 9.28
N PRO A 83 -18.10 1.51 9.09
CA PRO A 83 -18.54 2.89 9.12
C PRO A 83 -18.49 3.51 10.52
N VAL A 84 -18.52 4.84 10.56
CA VAL A 84 -18.59 5.61 11.79
C VAL A 84 -19.91 6.37 11.86
N ARG A 85 -20.47 6.44 13.05
CA ARG A 85 -21.64 7.25 13.42
C ARG A 85 -21.21 8.38 14.33
N ILE A 86 -21.50 9.60 13.94
CA ILE A 86 -21.18 10.81 14.68
C ILE A 86 -22.50 11.37 15.18
N GLU A 87 -22.63 11.53 16.48
CA GLU A 87 -23.78 12.11 17.12
C GLU A 87 -23.44 13.53 17.55
N PHE A 88 -24.33 14.45 17.26
CA PHE A 88 -24.19 15.85 17.61
C PHE A 88 -25.15 16.24 18.72
N PHE A 89 -24.70 17.14 19.59
CA PHE A 89 -25.55 17.90 20.48
C PHE A 89 -25.43 19.37 20.06
N ASP A 90 -26.45 19.89 19.42
CA ASP A 90 -26.42 21.17 18.71
C ASP A 90 -25.31 21.15 17.62
N ASN A 91 -24.25 21.93 17.76
CA ASN A 91 -23.13 21.99 16.82
C ASN A 91 -21.85 21.31 17.37
N GLU A 92 -21.93 20.63 18.52
CA GLU A 92 -20.81 19.93 19.14
C GLU A 92 -20.91 18.43 18.85
N ILE A 93 -19.78 17.79 18.53
CA ILE A 93 -19.69 16.33 18.39
C ILE A 93 -19.71 15.70 19.79
N ASP A 94 -20.86 15.13 20.15
CA ASP A 94 -21.07 14.45 21.45
C ASP A 94 -20.40 13.10 21.50
N SER A 95 -20.52 12.30 20.43
CA SER A 95 -19.91 10.97 20.40
C SER A 95 -19.56 10.52 18.98
N ILE A 96 -18.52 9.68 18.88
CA ILE A 96 -18.12 8.99 17.64
C ILE A 96 -18.11 7.48 17.93
N ARG A 97 -18.82 6.70 17.11
CA ARG A 97 -18.95 5.25 17.27
C ARG A 97 -18.65 4.54 15.95
N ILE A 98 -17.92 3.45 16.02
CA ILE A 98 -17.76 2.50 14.92
C ILE A 98 -18.92 1.51 15.03
N PHE A 99 -19.60 1.23 13.92
CA PHE A 99 -20.75 0.32 13.90
C PHE A 99 -20.70 -0.66 12.73
N ASP A 100 -21.37 -1.78 12.91
CA ASP A 100 -21.54 -2.79 11.85
C ASP A 100 -22.64 -2.38 10.89
N ILE A 101 -22.32 -2.33 9.59
CA ILE A 101 -23.23 -1.80 8.56
C ILE A 101 -24.50 -2.64 8.40
N ILE A 102 -24.42 -3.95 8.63
CA ILE A 102 -25.55 -4.88 8.44
C ILE A 102 -26.48 -4.87 9.65
N SER A 103 -25.92 -5.04 10.84
CA SER A 103 -26.71 -5.10 12.08
C SER A 103 -27.02 -3.75 12.69
N GLN A 104 -26.37 -2.67 12.22
CA GLN A 104 -26.46 -1.30 12.75
C GLN A 104 -26.04 -1.18 14.23
N ARG A 105 -25.36 -2.19 14.78
CA ARG A 105 -24.93 -2.22 16.17
C ARG A 105 -23.56 -1.56 16.34
N THR A 106 -23.41 -0.81 17.41
CA THR A 106 -22.11 -0.25 17.80
C THR A 106 -21.14 -1.38 18.11
N ILE A 107 -19.95 -1.32 17.48
CA ILE A 107 -18.81 -2.21 17.73
C ILE A 107 -17.97 -1.62 18.87
N GLU A 108 -17.59 -0.35 18.71
CA GLU A 108 -16.77 0.37 19.71
C GLU A 108 -16.99 1.88 19.65
N ARG A 109 -16.55 2.60 20.68
CA ARG A 109 -16.48 4.05 20.71
C ARG A 109 -15.06 4.50 20.43
N THR A 110 -14.91 5.62 19.73
CA THR A 110 -13.61 6.23 19.45
C THR A 110 -13.66 7.73 19.77
N GLU A 111 -12.52 8.29 20.11
CA GLU A 111 -12.40 9.72 20.41
C GLU A 111 -12.22 10.57 19.14
N ASP A 112 -11.65 9.98 18.07
CA ASP A 112 -11.40 10.68 16.82
C ASP A 112 -11.59 9.78 15.59
N VAL A 113 -11.85 10.41 14.47
CA VAL A 113 -11.88 9.74 13.15
C VAL A 113 -11.16 10.60 12.12
N LEU A 114 -10.43 9.93 11.21
CA LEU A 114 -9.80 10.52 10.05
C LEU A 114 -10.49 10.02 8.79
N ILE A 115 -11.06 10.95 8.03
CA ILE A 115 -11.76 10.67 6.77
C ILE A 115 -10.86 11.14 5.63
N LEU A 116 -10.44 10.20 4.80
CA LEU A 116 -9.61 10.46 3.63
C LEU A 116 -10.48 10.70 2.39
N PRO A 117 -10.01 11.47 1.39
CA PRO A 117 -10.72 11.63 0.13
C PRO A 117 -10.87 10.29 -0.62
N ASP A 118 -11.82 10.20 -1.55
CA ASP A 118 -12.08 9.00 -2.37
C ASP A 118 -10.93 8.68 -3.33
N ASN A 119 -10.20 9.68 -3.74
CA ASN A 119 -9.06 9.58 -4.63
C ASN A 119 -7.94 10.53 -4.19
N GLU A 120 -6.73 10.12 -4.35
CA GLU A 120 -5.53 10.88 -3.99
C GLU A 120 -4.88 11.59 -5.19
N THR A 121 -5.30 11.24 -6.41
CA THR A 121 -4.72 11.75 -7.66
C THR A 121 -5.52 12.89 -8.28
N TYR A 122 -6.06 13.79 -7.46
CA TYR A 122 -6.83 14.92 -7.96
C TYR A 122 -6.01 16.08 -8.48
N ILE A 123 -6.64 16.87 -9.34
CA ILE A 123 -6.32 18.28 -9.50
C ILE A 123 -6.90 19.01 -8.28
N TRP A 124 -6.03 19.55 -7.42
CA TRP A 124 -6.42 20.03 -6.09
C TRP A 124 -7.06 21.43 -6.07
N ASN A 125 -6.57 22.33 -6.94
CA ASN A 125 -7.00 23.70 -7.04
C ASN A 125 -6.84 24.22 -8.48
N TRP A 126 -7.25 25.46 -8.71
CA TRP A 126 -7.17 26.09 -10.04
C TRP A 126 -5.74 26.28 -10.53
N GLU A 127 -4.81 26.69 -9.67
CA GLU A 127 -3.39 26.83 -10.02
C GLU A 127 -2.80 25.48 -10.51
N HIS A 128 -3.15 24.40 -9.83
CA HIS A 128 -2.78 23.04 -10.27
C HIS A 128 -3.44 22.69 -11.61
N ALA A 129 -4.73 23.04 -11.80
CA ALA A 129 -5.43 22.81 -13.06
C ALA A 129 -4.76 23.56 -14.23
N ASP A 130 -4.43 24.82 -14.02
CA ASP A 130 -3.81 25.65 -15.05
C ASP A 130 -2.41 25.12 -15.42
N ARG A 131 -1.59 24.75 -14.46
CA ARG A 131 -0.29 24.10 -14.71
C ARG A 131 -0.43 22.81 -15.53
N VAL A 132 -1.38 21.93 -15.15
CA VAL A 132 -1.60 20.65 -15.85
C VAL A 132 -2.05 20.92 -17.29
N ARG A 133 -2.95 21.87 -17.50
CA ARG A 133 -3.42 22.27 -18.85
C ARG A 133 -2.28 22.82 -19.70
N GLU A 134 -1.46 23.73 -19.14
CA GLU A 134 -0.31 24.31 -19.84
C GLU A 134 0.70 23.24 -20.25
N ASP A 135 1.02 22.30 -19.35
CA ASP A 135 1.96 21.21 -19.64
C ASP A 135 1.45 20.29 -20.75
N ILE A 136 0.15 19.96 -20.73
CA ILE A 136 -0.50 19.15 -21.75
C ILE A 136 -0.52 19.87 -23.11
N LEU A 137 -0.95 21.13 -23.13
CA LEU A 137 -1.04 21.90 -24.36
C LEU A 137 0.34 22.18 -24.98
N ARG A 138 1.35 22.45 -24.15
CA ARG A 138 2.74 22.61 -24.60
C ARG A 138 3.25 21.35 -25.31
N GLU A 139 3.00 20.18 -24.77
CA GLU A 139 3.39 18.93 -25.44
C GLU A 139 2.58 18.70 -26.71
N LEU A 140 1.29 18.99 -26.70
CA LEU A 140 0.45 18.89 -27.90
C LEU A 140 0.94 19.80 -29.05
N GLU A 141 1.39 21.01 -28.73
CA GLU A 141 1.98 21.95 -29.71
C GLU A 141 3.28 21.40 -30.29
N LEU A 142 4.16 20.82 -29.45
CA LEU A 142 5.42 20.22 -29.91
C LEU A 142 5.24 19.05 -30.89
N LEU A 143 4.10 18.38 -30.85
CA LEU A 143 3.79 17.30 -31.77
C LEU A 143 3.40 17.79 -33.18
N HIS A 144 3.21 19.08 -33.38
CA HIS A 144 2.84 19.71 -34.68
C HIS A 144 1.69 18.98 -35.41
N LEU A 145 0.70 18.50 -34.66
CA LEU A 145 -0.43 17.76 -35.19
C LEU A 145 -1.38 18.69 -35.96
N LYS A 146 -2.04 18.14 -36.99
CA LYS A 146 -3.13 18.86 -37.64
C LYS A 146 -4.30 19.01 -36.68
N GLU A 147 -4.94 20.18 -36.64
CA GLU A 147 -6.08 20.49 -35.76
C GLU A 147 -7.27 19.52 -35.90
N ASN A 148 -7.41 18.89 -37.05
CA ASN A 148 -8.46 17.89 -37.29
C ASN A 148 -8.09 16.46 -36.87
N SER A 149 -6.88 16.21 -36.38
CA SER A 149 -6.48 14.89 -35.91
C SER A 149 -7.31 14.46 -34.69
N SER A 150 -7.51 13.14 -34.57
CA SER A 150 -8.29 12.57 -33.47
C SER A 150 -7.66 12.90 -32.10
N LEU A 151 -6.34 12.80 -31.99
CA LEU A 151 -5.60 13.11 -30.77
C LEU A 151 -5.75 14.60 -30.40
N PHE A 152 -5.55 15.52 -31.35
CA PHE A 152 -5.69 16.97 -31.09
C PHE A 152 -7.07 17.32 -30.53
N LYS A 153 -8.14 16.86 -31.20
CA LYS A 153 -9.52 17.09 -30.75
C LYS A 153 -9.80 16.48 -29.38
N LYS A 154 -9.31 15.24 -29.16
CA LYS A 154 -9.53 14.55 -27.89
C LYS A 154 -8.83 15.24 -26.74
N VAL A 155 -7.55 15.59 -26.91
CA VAL A 155 -6.77 16.28 -25.87
C VAL A 155 -7.37 17.63 -25.51
N ASN A 156 -7.74 18.47 -26.49
CA ASN A 156 -8.39 19.75 -26.22
C ASN A 156 -9.72 19.59 -25.46
N SER A 157 -10.57 18.63 -25.88
CA SER A 157 -11.80 18.33 -25.16
C SER A 157 -11.56 17.83 -23.73
N ASP A 158 -10.46 17.14 -23.48
CA ASP A 158 -10.12 16.65 -22.14
C ASP A 158 -9.50 17.74 -21.28
N VAL A 159 -8.71 18.66 -21.87
CA VAL A 159 -8.15 19.85 -21.19
C VAL A 159 -9.26 20.73 -20.60
N ASP A 160 -10.38 20.91 -21.30
CA ASP A 160 -11.54 21.65 -20.79
C ASP A 160 -12.16 21.02 -19.53
N LYS A 161 -11.96 19.70 -19.34
CA LYS A 161 -12.46 18.95 -18.18
C LYS A 161 -11.46 18.89 -17.02
N MET A 162 -10.24 19.41 -17.20
CA MET A 162 -9.20 19.49 -16.16
C MET A 162 -9.56 20.57 -15.13
N LEU A 163 -10.54 20.26 -14.32
CA LEU A 163 -11.05 21.13 -13.25
C LEU A 163 -10.68 20.55 -11.88
N PRO A 164 -10.57 21.37 -10.84
CA PRO A 164 -10.33 20.88 -9.50
C PRO A 164 -11.31 19.78 -9.10
N ARG A 165 -10.76 18.66 -8.66
CA ARG A 165 -11.49 17.45 -8.20
C ARG A 165 -12.43 16.82 -9.25
N ASN A 166 -12.26 17.15 -10.52
CA ASN A 166 -13.03 16.54 -11.59
C ASN A 166 -12.27 15.33 -12.17
N ILE A 167 -12.89 14.15 -12.11
CA ILE A 167 -12.43 12.92 -12.77
C ILE A 167 -13.38 12.62 -13.93
N PHE A 168 -12.84 12.33 -15.08
CA PHE A 168 -13.59 12.01 -16.28
C PHE A 168 -13.03 10.76 -16.98
N GLN A 169 -13.76 10.18 -17.91
CA GLN A 169 -13.33 8.99 -18.62
C GLN A 169 -12.03 9.24 -19.38
N GLY A 170 -10.99 8.47 -19.01
CA GLY A 170 -9.63 8.59 -19.57
C GLY A 170 -8.72 9.59 -18.83
N TYR A 171 -9.15 10.06 -17.66
CA TYR A 171 -8.35 10.89 -16.77
C TYR A 171 -6.97 10.27 -16.45
N ASP A 172 -6.92 8.94 -16.32
CA ASP A 172 -5.70 8.21 -15.97
C ASP A 172 -4.55 8.43 -16.95
N ARG A 173 -4.84 8.74 -18.21
CA ARG A 173 -3.82 9.07 -19.25
C ARG A 173 -3.01 10.31 -18.90
N TYR A 174 -3.55 11.16 -18.05
CA TYR A 174 -2.95 12.43 -17.66
C TYR A 174 -2.30 12.41 -16.27
N LEU A 175 -2.28 11.25 -15.60
CA LEU A 175 -1.67 11.12 -14.27
C LEU A 175 -0.22 11.62 -14.21
N PRO A 176 0.67 11.38 -15.20
CA PRO A 176 2.04 11.91 -15.16
C PRO A 176 2.11 13.44 -15.16
N TYR A 177 1.14 14.12 -15.77
CA TYR A 177 1.04 15.59 -15.72
C TYR A 177 0.48 16.07 -14.37
N ILE A 178 -0.50 15.35 -13.85
CA ILE A 178 -1.18 15.65 -12.59
C ILE A 178 -0.23 15.44 -11.42
N LEU A 179 0.44 14.29 -11.37
CA LEU A 179 1.41 13.94 -10.32
C LEU A 179 2.73 14.71 -10.48
N ASN A 180 3.05 15.14 -11.70
CA ASN A 180 4.29 15.80 -12.07
C ASN A 180 5.56 14.99 -11.74
N ASN A 181 5.42 13.67 -11.51
CA ASN A 181 6.50 12.72 -11.22
C ASN A 181 7.50 13.25 -10.17
N LYS A 182 6.98 13.80 -9.07
CA LYS A 182 7.80 14.52 -8.09
C LYS A 182 7.88 13.80 -6.75
N TYR A 183 6.79 13.16 -6.32
CA TYR A 183 6.70 12.53 -5.00
C TYR A 183 6.70 11.02 -5.11
N THR A 184 7.29 10.37 -4.13
CA THR A 184 7.52 8.94 -4.05
C THR A 184 6.99 8.38 -2.73
N LEU A 185 7.04 7.07 -2.54
CA LEU A 185 6.70 6.45 -1.27
C LEU A 185 7.51 7.04 -0.09
N PHE A 186 8.77 7.41 -0.32
CA PHE A 186 9.65 7.94 0.72
C PHE A 186 9.29 9.34 1.20
N ASP A 187 8.55 10.11 0.40
CA ASP A 187 7.98 11.40 0.85
C ASP A 187 6.87 11.20 1.89
N TYR A 188 6.28 10.00 1.95
CA TYR A 188 5.28 9.62 2.94
C TYR A 188 5.87 8.94 4.18
N THR A 189 6.95 8.20 4.02
CA THR A 189 7.59 7.46 5.11
C THR A 189 8.70 8.24 5.80
N GLY A 190 9.30 9.20 5.09
CA GLY A 190 10.55 9.81 5.49
C GLY A 190 11.72 8.81 5.43
N LYS A 191 12.88 9.22 5.96
CA LYS A 191 14.07 8.36 5.99
C LYS A 191 13.88 7.17 6.93
N CYS A 192 13.93 5.96 6.39
CA CYS A 192 13.77 4.70 7.10
C CYS A 192 14.91 3.72 6.77
N HIS A 193 15.00 2.61 7.47
CA HIS A 193 15.84 1.48 7.06
C HIS A 193 15.10 0.70 5.99
N VAL A 194 15.76 0.42 4.87
CA VAL A 194 15.20 -0.34 3.76
C VAL A 194 15.82 -1.73 3.75
N PHE A 195 14.97 -2.75 3.71
CA PHE A 195 15.35 -4.14 3.46
C PHE A 195 14.85 -4.51 2.07
N LEU A 196 15.76 -4.78 1.16
CA LEU A 196 15.44 -5.14 -0.21
C LEU A 196 15.78 -6.62 -0.40
N GLU A 197 14.74 -7.43 -0.51
CA GLU A 197 14.86 -8.86 -0.74
C GLU A 197 14.97 -9.13 -2.24
N ASP A 198 15.98 -9.91 -2.64
CA ASP A 198 16.28 -10.34 -4.00
C ASP A 198 16.26 -9.18 -5.03
N LEU A 199 17.39 -8.50 -5.17
CA LEU A 199 17.51 -7.34 -6.07
C LEU A 199 17.17 -7.68 -7.52
N ASN A 200 17.44 -8.90 -7.98
CA ASN A 200 17.09 -9.28 -9.36
C ASN A 200 15.57 -9.37 -9.52
N GLU A 201 14.89 -10.02 -8.57
CA GLU A 201 13.42 -10.09 -8.56
C GLU A 201 12.80 -8.69 -8.43
N PHE A 202 13.39 -7.81 -7.63
CA PHE A 202 12.98 -6.41 -7.53
C PHE A 202 13.03 -5.70 -8.88
N ARG A 203 14.16 -5.80 -9.59
CA ARG A 203 14.35 -5.19 -10.91
C ARG A 203 13.42 -5.79 -11.96
N ASP A 204 13.31 -7.12 -11.99
CA ASP A 204 12.48 -7.84 -12.96
C ASP A 204 10.99 -7.51 -12.77
N THR A 205 10.53 -7.40 -11.52
CA THR A 205 9.15 -7.02 -11.22
C THR A 205 8.83 -5.61 -11.70
N ILE A 206 9.73 -4.65 -11.48
CA ILE A 206 9.55 -3.26 -11.96
C ILE A 206 9.53 -3.21 -13.48
N ASN A 207 10.49 -3.87 -14.12
CA ASN A 207 10.57 -3.88 -15.59
C ASN A 207 9.37 -4.56 -16.22
N SER A 208 8.87 -5.66 -15.65
CA SER A 208 7.64 -6.32 -16.10
C SER A 208 6.43 -5.39 -15.94
N THR A 209 6.27 -4.77 -14.78
CA THR A 209 5.16 -3.82 -14.53
C THR A 209 5.20 -2.65 -15.52
N ARG A 210 6.39 -2.09 -15.79
CA ARG A 210 6.56 -1.01 -16.76
C ARG A 210 6.22 -1.47 -18.17
N ASN A 211 6.69 -2.65 -18.57
CA ASN A 211 6.42 -3.21 -19.91
C ASN A 211 4.92 -3.47 -20.12
N ASP A 212 4.22 -3.98 -19.10
CA ASP A 212 2.78 -4.19 -19.19
C ASP A 212 2.04 -2.85 -19.36
N TYR A 213 2.47 -1.81 -18.64
CA TYR A 213 1.90 -0.47 -18.79
C TYR A 213 2.19 0.12 -20.19
N VAL A 214 3.41 -0.04 -20.70
CA VAL A 214 3.79 0.40 -22.06
C VAL A 214 2.88 -0.26 -23.11
N ARG A 215 2.63 -1.57 -23.00
CA ARG A 215 1.71 -2.28 -23.92
C ARG A 215 0.29 -1.71 -23.89
N ILE A 216 -0.21 -1.36 -22.69
CA ILE A 216 -1.52 -0.69 -22.57
C ILE A 216 -1.49 0.66 -23.29
N CYS A 217 -0.44 1.45 -23.11
CA CYS A 217 -0.27 2.73 -23.79
C CYS A 217 -0.20 2.57 -25.32
N GLU A 218 0.54 1.58 -25.82
CA GLU A 218 0.63 1.26 -27.25
C GLU A 218 -0.74 0.93 -27.86
N THR A 219 -1.55 0.13 -27.14
CA THR A 219 -2.92 -0.18 -27.58
C THR A 219 -3.81 1.07 -27.67
N ILE A 220 -3.66 1.98 -26.70
CA ILE A 220 -4.39 3.26 -26.70
C ILE A 220 -3.86 4.16 -27.80
N GLN A 221 -2.54 4.17 -28.03
CA GLN A 221 -1.89 4.93 -29.10
C GLN A 221 -2.43 4.56 -30.48
N GLU A 222 -2.63 3.28 -30.76
CA GLU A 222 -3.18 2.79 -32.03
C GLU A 222 -4.63 3.23 -32.27
N THR A 223 -5.42 3.41 -31.22
CA THR A 223 -6.85 3.70 -31.33
C THR A 223 -7.18 5.19 -31.29
N ILE A 224 -6.63 5.91 -30.35
CA ILE A 224 -7.00 7.31 -30.07
C ILE A 224 -5.79 8.24 -30.20
N GLY A 225 -4.59 7.71 -29.95
CA GLY A 225 -3.37 8.45 -29.72
C GLY A 225 -3.23 8.88 -28.25
N ILE A 226 -1.98 9.01 -27.79
CA ILE A 226 -1.62 9.49 -26.45
C ILE A 226 -0.44 10.45 -26.53
N LEU A 227 -0.25 11.23 -25.47
CA LEU A 227 0.93 12.07 -25.31
C LEU A 227 2.11 11.26 -24.78
N GLY A 228 3.34 11.65 -25.11
CA GLY A 228 4.56 10.91 -24.79
C GLY A 228 4.77 10.75 -23.27
N LYS A 229 4.52 11.81 -22.50
CA LYS A 229 4.66 11.77 -21.02
C LYS A 229 3.73 10.74 -20.36
N THR A 230 2.67 10.29 -21.02
CA THR A 230 1.79 9.22 -20.52
C THR A 230 2.54 7.93 -20.22
N TYR A 231 3.66 7.67 -20.90
CA TYR A 231 4.51 6.48 -20.66
C TYR A 231 5.30 6.55 -19.34
N ASP A 232 5.37 7.71 -18.67
CA ASP A 232 6.24 7.95 -17.52
C ASP A 232 5.54 7.75 -16.15
N ILE A 233 4.50 6.92 -16.09
CA ILE A 233 3.77 6.67 -14.83
C ILE A 233 4.55 5.78 -13.86
N VAL A 234 5.44 4.94 -14.35
CA VAL A 234 6.23 3.98 -13.55
C VAL A 234 7.71 4.24 -13.80
N MET A 235 8.49 4.34 -12.75
CA MET A 235 9.95 4.43 -12.80
C MET A 235 10.55 3.19 -13.45
N ASN A 236 11.73 3.32 -14.04
CA ASN A 236 12.52 2.14 -14.39
C ASN A 236 13.21 1.56 -13.15
N SER A 237 13.78 0.35 -13.27
CA SER A 237 14.39 -0.36 -12.15
C SER A 237 15.61 0.37 -11.55
N GLU A 238 16.41 1.07 -12.37
CA GLU A 238 17.56 1.86 -11.92
C GLU A 238 17.11 3.06 -11.08
N GLN A 239 16.11 3.81 -11.56
CA GLN A 239 15.54 4.93 -10.82
C GLN A 239 14.96 4.51 -9.48
N ALA A 240 14.28 3.35 -9.41
CA ALA A 240 13.69 2.85 -8.18
C ALA A 240 14.77 2.36 -7.19
N GLU A 241 15.86 1.77 -7.67
CA GLU A 241 17.01 1.37 -6.87
C GLU A 241 17.73 2.60 -6.30
N ASP A 242 18.08 3.57 -7.14
CA ASP A 242 18.69 4.84 -6.73
C ASP A 242 17.81 5.57 -5.70
N LEU A 243 16.49 5.51 -5.86
CA LEU A 243 15.54 6.05 -4.91
C LEU A 243 15.62 5.35 -3.56
N CYS A 244 15.68 4.02 -3.54
CA CYS A 244 15.84 3.24 -2.31
C CYS A 244 17.16 3.58 -1.60
N GLU A 245 18.25 3.71 -2.35
CA GLU A 245 19.55 4.05 -1.80
C GLU A 245 19.61 5.47 -1.25
N SER A 246 19.16 6.45 -2.03
CA SER A 246 19.23 7.88 -1.67
C SER A 246 18.29 8.28 -0.55
N SER A 247 17.14 7.62 -0.44
CA SER A 247 16.07 7.91 0.53
C SER A 247 16.20 7.13 1.83
N SER A 248 16.99 6.05 1.86
CA SER A 248 17.18 5.24 3.06
C SER A 248 18.15 5.90 4.06
N ARG A 249 18.01 5.53 5.35
CA ARG A 249 19.06 5.76 6.36
C ARG A 249 20.16 4.73 6.21
N ASN A 250 19.79 3.48 6.04
CA ASN A 250 20.62 2.34 5.70
C ASN A 250 19.81 1.43 4.80
N ILE A 251 20.47 0.83 3.82
CA ILE A 251 19.88 -0.21 2.98
C ILE A 251 20.54 -1.55 3.29
N VAL A 252 19.73 -2.58 3.43
CA VAL A 252 20.15 -3.96 3.63
C VAL A 252 19.60 -4.77 2.47
N TYR A 253 20.49 -5.35 1.71
CA TYR A 253 20.14 -6.28 0.65
C TYR A 253 20.12 -7.69 1.20
N VAL A 254 19.03 -8.40 0.95
CA VAL A 254 18.84 -9.79 1.39
C VAL A 254 18.83 -10.68 0.13
N ASP A 255 19.96 -11.24 -0.20
CA ASP A 255 20.13 -12.05 -1.41
C ASP A 255 20.40 -13.52 -1.05
N LYS A 256 19.87 -14.44 -1.85
CA LYS A 256 20.13 -15.90 -1.71
C LYS A 256 21.55 -16.28 -2.14
N PHE A 257 22.14 -15.48 -3.01
CA PHE A 257 23.48 -15.71 -3.55
C PHE A 257 24.39 -14.53 -3.25
N LEU A 258 25.66 -14.82 -3.08
CA LEU A 258 26.66 -13.77 -2.83
C LEU A 258 26.73 -12.84 -4.05
N ALA A 259 26.32 -11.60 -3.86
CA ALA A 259 26.46 -10.55 -4.88
C ALA A 259 27.70 -9.71 -4.53
N ASP A 260 28.61 -9.56 -5.47
CA ASP A 260 29.77 -8.67 -5.31
C ASP A 260 29.29 -7.21 -5.44
N ARG A 261 29.11 -6.57 -4.29
CA ARG A 261 28.69 -5.16 -4.20
C ARG A 261 29.82 -4.33 -3.63
N LYS A 262 30.18 -3.29 -4.38
CA LYS A 262 31.19 -2.32 -3.90
C LYS A 262 30.64 -1.55 -2.69
N ASN A 263 31.45 -1.39 -1.67
CA ASN A 263 31.18 -0.61 -0.45
C ASN A 263 30.05 -1.18 0.46
N CYS A 264 29.77 -2.47 0.41
CA CYS A 264 28.85 -3.12 1.33
C CYS A 264 29.62 -4.07 2.28
N GLU A 265 29.26 -4.06 3.55
CA GLU A 265 29.65 -5.12 4.47
C GLU A 265 28.79 -6.36 4.19
N ILE A 266 29.42 -7.50 3.97
CA ILE A 266 28.73 -8.76 3.67
C ILE A 266 28.62 -9.56 4.95
N LEU A 267 27.37 -9.82 5.38
CA LEU A 267 27.05 -10.75 6.45
C LEU A 267 26.51 -12.02 5.81
N GLN A 268 27.25 -13.11 5.97
CA GLN A 268 26.85 -14.40 5.45
C GLN A 268 26.20 -15.24 6.56
N PHE A 269 24.99 -15.70 6.31
CA PHE A 269 24.30 -16.67 7.16
C PHE A 269 24.35 -18.02 6.46
N PRO A 270 25.19 -18.94 6.91
CA PRO A 270 25.34 -20.27 6.30
C PRO A 270 24.16 -21.17 6.67
N CYS A 271 22.98 -20.84 6.12
CA CYS A 271 21.74 -21.56 6.37
C CYS A 271 21.24 -22.23 5.09
N ARG A 272 20.72 -23.44 5.23
CA ARG A 272 20.03 -24.18 4.16
C ARG A 272 18.61 -24.54 4.60
N SER A 273 17.68 -24.58 3.65
CA SER A 273 16.31 -25.02 3.92
C SER A 273 16.29 -26.50 4.31
N THR A 274 15.37 -26.86 5.22
CA THR A 274 15.06 -28.29 5.44
C THR A 274 14.08 -28.75 4.35
N ASP A 275 14.14 -30.05 4.02
CA ASP A 275 13.11 -30.63 3.16
C ASP A 275 11.75 -30.60 3.82
N PRO A 276 10.67 -30.36 3.05
CA PRO A 276 9.32 -30.36 3.58
C PRO A 276 8.91 -31.78 3.97
N PHE A 277 8.53 -32.00 5.22
CA PHE A 277 8.13 -33.30 5.71
C PHE A 277 6.72 -33.73 5.27
N GLY A 278 5.94 -32.84 4.69
CA GLY A 278 4.60 -33.12 4.13
C GLY A 278 3.63 -33.80 5.11
N GLY A 279 3.83 -33.61 6.43
CA GLY A 279 3.04 -34.29 7.47
C GLY A 279 3.54 -35.71 7.79
N ASN A 280 4.61 -36.18 7.15
CA ASN A 280 5.21 -37.48 7.43
C ASN A 280 6.06 -37.44 8.71
N LEU A 281 5.51 -37.99 9.79
CA LEU A 281 6.16 -37.99 11.09
C LEU A 281 7.48 -38.81 11.07
N GLN A 282 7.54 -39.92 10.30
CA GLN A 282 8.75 -40.76 10.25
C GLN A 282 9.92 -39.99 9.62
N MET A 283 9.70 -39.27 8.51
CA MET A 283 10.72 -38.46 7.89
C MET A 283 11.25 -37.37 8.83
N LEU A 284 10.35 -36.74 9.61
CA LEU A 284 10.73 -35.76 10.63
C LEU A 284 11.61 -36.40 11.71
N LEU A 285 11.25 -37.59 12.21
CA LEU A 285 11.99 -38.32 13.26
C LEU A 285 13.38 -38.70 12.77
N ASP A 286 13.47 -39.24 11.55
CA ASP A 286 14.73 -39.65 10.94
C ASP A 286 15.65 -38.43 10.75
N SER A 287 15.13 -37.31 10.26
CA SER A 287 15.89 -36.05 10.10
C SER A 287 16.36 -35.49 11.44
N VAL A 288 15.51 -35.50 12.46
CA VAL A 288 15.86 -35.00 13.80
C VAL A 288 16.93 -35.84 14.43
N GLN A 289 16.92 -37.18 14.22
CA GLN A 289 17.91 -38.07 14.72
C GLN A 289 19.27 -37.89 14.01
N GLU A 290 19.24 -37.74 12.67
CA GLU A 290 20.46 -37.45 11.89
C GLU A 290 21.09 -36.12 12.33
N LEU A 291 20.30 -35.06 12.54
CA LEU A 291 20.78 -33.77 13.04
C LEU A 291 21.41 -33.92 14.43
N ALA A 292 20.80 -34.71 15.32
CA ALA A 292 21.34 -34.94 16.66
C ALA A 292 22.66 -35.72 16.62
N GLU A 293 22.81 -36.72 15.75
CA GLU A 293 24.06 -37.48 15.54
C GLU A 293 25.18 -36.60 15.02
N ASN A 294 24.82 -35.56 14.23
CA ASN A 294 25.76 -34.55 13.73
C ASN A 294 25.96 -33.35 14.69
N ASN A 295 25.55 -33.47 15.96
CA ASN A 295 25.67 -32.47 17.01
C ASN A 295 24.90 -31.15 16.78
N TYR A 296 23.89 -31.13 15.94
CA TYR A 296 23.04 -29.98 15.80
C TYR A 296 22.06 -29.79 16.98
N THR A 297 21.83 -28.56 17.37
CA THR A 297 20.76 -28.23 18.33
C THR A 297 19.46 -28.01 17.54
N THR A 298 18.52 -28.94 17.70
CA THR A 298 17.25 -28.88 16.98
C THR A 298 16.15 -28.17 17.80
N LEU A 299 15.41 -27.24 17.18
CA LEU A 299 14.22 -26.61 17.74
C LEU A 299 13.01 -27.01 16.90
N LEU A 300 12.09 -27.77 17.48
CA LEU A 300 10.79 -28.07 16.88
C LEU A 300 9.77 -27.01 17.29
N VAL A 301 9.27 -26.27 16.32
CA VAL A 301 8.21 -25.27 16.53
C VAL A 301 6.89 -25.85 16.07
N THR A 302 5.87 -25.78 16.94
CA THR A 302 4.53 -26.29 16.67
C THR A 302 3.49 -25.19 16.92
N ASP A 303 2.33 -25.31 16.30
CA ASP A 303 1.20 -24.37 16.38
C ASP A 303 0.28 -24.60 17.58
N SER A 304 0.41 -25.72 18.28
CA SER A 304 -0.51 -26.08 19.37
C SER A 304 0.16 -26.86 20.52
N GLU A 305 -0.35 -26.65 21.71
CA GLU A 305 0.06 -27.40 22.91
C GLU A 305 -0.20 -28.91 22.79
N GLY A 306 -1.24 -29.33 22.08
CA GLY A 306 -1.53 -30.74 21.82
C GLY A 306 -0.39 -31.42 21.04
N LYS A 307 0.10 -30.78 19.97
CA LYS A 307 1.25 -31.27 19.19
C LYS A 307 2.54 -31.28 20.02
N LYS A 308 2.76 -30.24 20.82
CA LYS A 308 3.90 -30.17 21.74
C LYS A 308 3.89 -31.33 22.72
N ASN A 309 2.76 -31.60 23.38
CA ASN A 309 2.62 -32.70 24.33
C ASN A 309 2.90 -34.07 23.68
N ARG A 310 2.43 -34.26 22.43
CA ARG A 310 2.72 -35.46 21.67
C ARG A 310 4.25 -35.61 21.41
N PHE A 311 4.92 -34.55 21.03
CA PHE A 311 6.39 -34.61 20.86
C PHE A 311 7.12 -34.84 22.17
N LEU A 312 6.67 -34.28 23.29
CA LEU A 312 7.23 -34.55 24.61
C LEU A 312 7.08 -36.04 25.00
N SER A 313 5.92 -36.67 24.72
CA SER A 313 5.73 -38.10 24.95
C SER A 313 6.73 -38.94 24.12
N LEU A 314 6.97 -38.57 22.85
CA LEU A 314 7.96 -39.25 22.01
C LEU A 314 9.40 -39.03 22.53
N GLN A 315 9.68 -37.96 23.23
CA GLN A 315 10.96 -37.79 23.93
C GLN A 315 11.06 -38.69 25.17
N GLU A 316 10.01 -38.88 25.93
CA GLU A 316 9.95 -39.79 27.06
C GLU A 316 10.13 -41.26 26.62
N GLU A 317 9.54 -41.63 25.50
CA GLU A 317 9.68 -42.93 24.84
C GLU A 317 11.05 -43.12 24.16
N LYS A 318 11.93 -42.11 24.21
CA LYS A 318 13.24 -42.08 23.56
C LYS A 318 13.24 -42.18 22.03
N VAL A 319 12.10 -41.87 21.41
CA VAL A 319 11.96 -41.78 19.96
C VAL A 319 12.56 -40.47 19.42
N ILE A 320 12.49 -39.41 20.20
CA ILE A 320 13.14 -38.13 19.91
C ILE A 320 14.26 -37.86 20.92
N PRO A 321 15.47 -37.44 20.49
CA PRO A 321 16.57 -37.10 21.39
C PRO A 321 16.19 -35.97 22.37
N ARG A 322 16.66 -36.08 23.63
CA ARG A 322 16.41 -35.05 24.65
C ARG A 322 17.05 -33.68 24.36
N THR A 323 18.01 -33.66 23.45
CA THR A 323 18.66 -32.43 22.96
C THR A 323 17.74 -31.56 22.10
N VAL A 324 16.64 -32.12 21.59
CA VAL A 324 15.64 -31.38 20.81
C VAL A 324 14.79 -30.54 21.71
N LYS A 325 14.74 -29.22 21.46
CA LYS A 325 13.86 -28.30 22.15
C LYS A 325 12.52 -28.22 21.41
N ILE A 326 11.41 -28.21 22.16
CA ILE A 326 10.06 -28.15 21.59
C ILE A 326 9.37 -26.88 22.10
N MET A 327 8.87 -26.08 21.16
CA MET A 327 8.23 -24.78 21.46
C MET A 327 6.89 -24.65 20.73
N VAL A 328 5.94 -23.96 21.36
CA VAL A 328 4.69 -23.55 20.72
C VAL A 328 4.80 -22.10 20.30
N SER A 329 4.48 -21.83 19.04
CA SER A 329 4.36 -20.48 18.52
C SER A 329 3.16 -20.39 17.57
N LYS A 330 2.33 -19.39 17.74
CA LYS A 330 1.25 -19.05 16.80
C LYS A 330 1.78 -18.46 15.49
N HIS A 331 3.01 -17.96 15.51
CA HIS A 331 3.69 -17.33 14.39
C HIS A 331 4.95 -18.17 14.09
N GLY A 332 4.76 -19.33 13.44
CA GLY A 332 5.85 -20.17 12.98
C GLY A 332 6.51 -19.60 11.73
N LEU A 333 7.69 -20.11 11.44
CA LEU A 333 8.33 -19.91 10.13
C LEU A 333 7.57 -20.71 9.07
N SER A 334 7.56 -20.23 7.83
CA SER A 334 6.92 -20.89 6.69
C SER A 334 7.61 -22.22 6.31
N SER A 335 8.92 -22.33 6.62
CA SER A 335 9.74 -23.52 6.41
C SER A 335 10.81 -23.64 7.48
N GLY A 336 11.35 -24.85 7.68
CA GLY A 336 12.50 -25.07 8.54
C GLY A 336 13.81 -24.67 7.85
N PHE A 337 14.85 -24.44 8.65
CA PHE A 337 16.20 -24.19 8.16
C PHE A 337 17.25 -24.83 9.10
N ILE A 338 18.42 -25.05 8.57
CA ILE A 338 19.61 -25.53 9.29
C ILE A 338 20.68 -24.48 9.12
N CYS A 339 21.27 -24.02 10.24
CA CYS A 339 22.43 -23.14 10.24
C CYS A 339 23.65 -23.97 10.67
N ASP A 340 24.72 -23.93 9.86
CA ASP A 340 25.98 -24.58 10.14
C ASP A 340 26.88 -23.76 11.07
#